data_472d37a415241b2356a5e937d530d28b
#
_entry.id   472d37a415241b2356a5e937d530d28b
#
_cell.length_a   1.000
_cell.length_b   1.000
_cell.length_c   1.000
_cell.angle_alpha   90.00
_cell.angle_beta   90.00
_cell.angle_gamma   90.00
#
_symmetry.space_group_name_H-M   'P 1'
#
loop_
_entity.id
_entity.type
_entity.pdbx_description
1 polymer ?
#
loop_
_entity_poly.entity_id
_entity_poly.type
_entity_poly.pdbx_seq_one_letter_code
_entity_poly.pdbx_strand_id
1 'polypeptide(L)'
;MKTLYLWVSDKGWTPFQYNELSELSSEFEARNIKLGDGCKLGDGCELGDGCELGDGCELGDVCELGDRCKLGDGCKLGDGCKLGDGCKLGDGCKLGYRCELGDVCELGDRCELGYRCKLGYGCKLGDGCELGDGCKLGYGCKLGYGCKLGDGCKLGYGCELGDRCELGDGCDVPKSLFISASSHTVSYWGEDVIQIGCKRCTISEWQKHFRKIGEAEGYSPEQMEECKGYIDLIAAMHKTWALH
;
A
#
# COMPACT_ATOMS: atom_id res chain seq x y z
N MET A 1 20.35 34.34 -0.01
CA MET A 1 19.96 34.07 -1.40
C MET A 1 20.90 33.01 -1.94
N LYS A 2 20.37 31.91 -2.39
CA LYS A 2 21.09 30.72 -2.93
C LYS A 2 20.82 30.67 -4.42
N THR A 3 21.67 29.99 -5.19
CA THR A 3 21.49 29.82 -6.63
C THR A 3 21.41 28.32 -6.93
N LEU A 4 20.35 27.91 -7.61
CA LEU A 4 20.21 26.57 -8.19
C LEU A 4 20.23 26.69 -9.71
N TYR A 5 21.00 25.85 -10.37
CA TYR A 5 21.03 25.78 -11.83
C TYR A 5 20.13 24.66 -12.30
N LEU A 6 19.13 24.98 -13.10
CA LEU A 6 18.22 24.00 -13.71
C LEU A 6 18.39 24.03 -15.22
N TRP A 7 18.29 22.87 -15.84
CA TRP A 7 18.34 22.76 -17.30
C TRP A 7 17.03 23.24 -17.90
N VAL A 8 17.12 24.24 -18.80
CA VAL A 8 16.01 24.78 -19.60
C VAL A 8 16.24 24.36 -21.04
N SER A 9 15.28 23.72 -21.68
CA SER A 9 15.41 23.09 -23.00
C SER A 9 16.05 23.96 -24.06
N ASP A 10 15.74 25.28 -24.05
CA ASP A 10 16.21 26.23 -25.09
C ASP A 10 17.33 27.14 -24.61
N LYS A 11 17.71 27.09 -23.33
CA LYS A 11 18.67 27.98 -22.70
C LYS A 11 19.83 27.31 -22.00
N GLY A 12 19.80 25.98 -21.89
CA GLY A 12 20.80 25.24 -21.13
C GLY A 12 20.68 25.47 -19.61
N TRP A 13 21.76 25.28 -18.88
CA TRP A 13 21.80 25.49 -17.43
C TRP A 13 21.50 26.95 -17.08
N THR A 14 20.32 27.19 -16.51
CA THR A 14 19.80 28.50 -16.14
C THR A 14 19.81 28.69 -14.64
N PRO A 15 20.37 29.80 -14.09
CA PRO A 15 20.38 30.02 -12.65
C PRO A 15 19.03 30.53 -12.15
N PHE A 16 18.56 29.90 -11.05
CA PHE A 16 17.39 30.34 -10.30
C PHE A 16 17.83 30.77 -8.90
N GLN A 17 17.44 31.96 -8.51
CA GLN A 17 17.73 32.48 -7.18
C GLN A 17 16.61 32.08 -6.21
N TYR A 18 16.96 31.62 -5.04
CA TYR A 18 16.02 31.23 -4.00
C TYR A 18 16.59 31.47 -2.61
N ASN A 19 15.74 31.61 -1.63
CA ASN A 19 16.11 31.55 -0.21
C ASN A 19 15.80 30.17 0.35
N GLU A 20 14.62 29.63 0.01
CA GLU A 20 14.15 28.29 0.34
C GLU A 20 13.78 27.53 -0.94
N LEU A 21 14.05 26.24 -0.99
CA LEU A 21 13.80 25.42 -2.19
C LEU A 21 12.30 25.36 -2.56
N SER A 22 11.41 25.51 -1.59
CA SER A 22 9.97 25.62 -1.81
C SER A 22 9.56 26.74 -2.78
N GLU A 23 10.36 27.82 -2.86
CA GLU A 23 10.15 28.90 -3.83
C GLU A 23 10.32 28.45 -5.29
N LEU A 24 10.94 27.29 -5.52
CA LEU A 24 11.16 26.69 -6.83
C LEU A 24 10.18 25.58 -7.17
N SER A 25 9.16 25.34 -6.36
CA SER A 25 8.19 24.23 -6.54
C SER A 25 7.58 24.23 -7.94
N SER A 26 7.13 25.38 -8.44
CA SER A 26 6.56 25.51 -9.78
C SER A 26 7.56 25.19 -10.90
N GLU A 27 8.84 25.47 -10.68
CA GLU A 27 9.91 25.15 -11.62
C GLU A 27 10.23 23.65 -11.60
N PHE A 28 10.13 23.02 -10.43
CA PHE A 28 10.27 21.59 -10.28
C PHE A 28 9.11 20.85 -10.94
N GLU A 29 7.87 21.27 -10.72
CA GLU A 29 6.68 20.70 -11.36
C GLU A 29 6.73 20.79 -12.90
N ALA A 30 7.06 21.98 -13.42
CA ALA A 30 7.07 22.22 -14.86
C ALA A 30 8.11 21.40 -15.63
N ARG A 31 9.07 20.77 -14.93
CA ARG A 31 10.26 20.19 -15.56
C ARG A 31 10.54 18.73 -15.23
N ASN A 32 9.70 18.07 -14.49
CA ASN A 32 9.98 16.69 -14.10
C ASN A 32 11.39 16.52 -13.53
N ILE A 33 11.73 17.29 -12.49
CA ILE A 33 13.12 17.42 -12.05
C ILE A 33 13.63 16.12 -11.46
N LYS A 34 14.82 15.74 -11.91
CA LYS A 34 15.63 14.69 -11.33
C LYS A 34 16.63 15.32 -10.37
N LEU A 35 16.51 15.00 -9.09
CA LEU A 35 17.49 15.37 -8.09
C LEU A 35 18.52 14.25 -7.94
N GLY A 36 19.79 14.61 -7.94
CA GLY A 36 20.89 13.66 -7.76
C GLY A 36 20.92 13.07 -6.35
N ASP A 37 21.89 12.18 -6.12
CA ASP A 37 22.05 11.48 -4.85
C ASP A 37 22.37 12.42 -3.70
N GLY A 38 21.90 12.08 -2.50
CA GLY A 38 22.19 12.80 -1.26
C GLY A 38 21.64 14.21 -1.17
N CYS A 39 20.66 14.58 -2.03
CA CYS A 39 20.02 15.88 -1.92
C CYS A 39 19.29 16.04 -0.60
N LYS A 40 19.36 17.25 -0.01
CA LYS A 40 18.61 17.58 1.20
C LYS A 40 17.60 18.68 0.89
N LEU A 41 16.34 18.35 1.11
CA LEU A 41 15.22 19.26 0.99
C LEU A 41 14.71 19.61 2.39
N GLY A 42 14.41 20.88 2.61
CA GLY A 42 13.84 21.34 3.88
C GLY A 42 12.41 20.88 4.10
N ASP A 43 11.81 21.33 5.18
CA ASP A 43 10.43 21.02 5.54
C ASP A 43 9.44 21.69 4.57
N GLY A 44 8.28 21.04 4.39
CA GLY A 44 7.20 21.58 3.57
C GLY A 44 7.51 21.70 2.08
N CYS A 45 8.50 20.98 1.57
CA CYS A 45 8.77 20.97 0.13
C CYS A 45 7.66 20.25 -0.63
N GLU A 46 7.21 20.84 -1.73
CA GLU A 46 6.28 20.23 -2.66
C GLU A 46 7.03 19.86 -3.94
N LEU A 47 6.91 18.59 -4.35
CA LEU A 47 7.44 18.08 -5.60
C LEU A 47 6.28 17.58 -6.45
N GLY A 48 6.23 18.03 -7.71
CA GLY A 48 5.18 17.60 -8.63
C GLY A 48 5.27 16.13 -9.01
N ASP A 49 4.37 15.71 -9.89
CA ASP A 49 4.27 14.33 -10.35
C ASP A 49 5.51 13.86 -11.10
N GLY A 50 5.84 12.58 -10.94
CA GLY A 50 6.89 11.92 -11.69
C GLY A 50 8.31 12.37 -11.35
N CYS A 51 8.52 13.13 -10.27
CA CYS A 51 9.86 13.53 -9.84
C CYS A 51 10.70 12.29 -9.47
N GLU A 52 11.98 12.37 -9.78
CA GLU A 52 12.96 11.33 -9.45
C GLU A 52 14.02 11.91 -8.49
N LEU A 53 14.21 11.26 -7.35
CA LEU A 53 15.26 11.59 -6.38
C LEU A 53 16.25 10.42 -6.36
N GLY A 54 17.55 10.75 -6.41
CA GLY A 54 18.61 9.76 -6.31
C GLY A 54 18.70 9.12 -4.93
N ASP A 55 19.71 8.30 -4.73
CA ASP A 55 19.90 7.55 -3.50
C ASP A 55 20.27 8.46 -2.32
N GLY A 56 19.85 8.10 -1.13
CA GLY A 56 20.21 8.77 0.10
C GLY A 56 19.66 10.21 0.24
N CYS A 57 18.68 10.60 -0.54
CA CYS A 57 18.05 11.91 -0.40
C CYS A 57 17.31 12.02 0.94
N GLU A 58 17.35 13.21 1.53
CA GLU A 58 16.67 13.51 2.79
C GLU A 58 15.64 14.63 2.55
N LEU A 59 14.39 14.38 2.88
CA LEU A 59 13.29 15.34 2.88
C LEU A 59 12.91 15.65 4.33
N GLY A 60 12.72 16.94 4.62
CA GLY A 60 12.23 17.39 5.93
C GLY A 60 10.80 16.95 6.21
N ASP A 61 10.21 17.51 7.24
CA ASP A 61 8.85 17.20 7.65
C ASP A 61 7.80 17.81 6.71
N VAL A 62 6.65 17.19 6.66
CA VAL A 62 5.44 17.62 5.91
C VAL A 62 5.69 17.92 4.42
N CYS A 63 6.66 17.26 3.82
CA CYS A 63 6.87 17.34 2.38
C CYS A 63 5.76 16.58 1.62
N GLU A 64 5.38 17.12 0.46
CA GLU A 64 4.40 16.51 -0.42
C GLU A 64 5.04 16.16 -1.78
N LEU A 65 4.91 14.90 -2.20
CA LEU A 65 5.33 14.42 -3.51
C LEU A 65 4.08 14.02 -4.30
N GLY A 66 4.03 14.48 -5.53
CA GLY A 66 2.95 14.12 -6.45
C GLY A 66 2.97 12.63 -6.83
N ASP A 67 2.13 12.28 -7.79
CA ASP A 67 1.98 10.89 -8.23
C ASP A 67 3.20 10.39 -8.98
N ARG A 68 3.46 9.08 -8.89
CA ARG A 68 4.50 8.38 -9.66
C ARG A 68 5.92 8.89 -9.44
N CYS A 69 6.17 9.55 -8.33
CA CYS A 69 7.53 9.92 -7.94
C CYS A 69 8.36 8.69 -7.62
N LYS A 70 9.66 8.80 -7.86
CA LYS A 70 10.63 7.74 -7.56
C LYS A 70 11.69 8.27 -6.62
N LEU A 71 11.97 7.52 -5.58
CA LEU A 71 13.04 7.77 -4.62
C LEU A 71 14.02 6.61 -4.71
N GLY A 72 15.31 6.92 -4.79
CA GLY A 72 16.37 5.92 -4.76
C GLY A 72 16.49 5.22 -3.41
N ASP A 73 17.50 4.39 -3.26
CA ASP A 73 17.74 3.60 -2.06
C ASP A 73 18.16 4.50 -0.87
N GLY A 74 17.74 4.11 0.32
CA GLY A 74 18.16 4.78 1.56
C GLY A 74 17.65 6.21 1.73
N CYS A 75 16.66 6.64 0.96
CA CYS A 75 16.04 7.95 1.14
C CYS A 75 15.32 8.05 2.49
N LYS A 76 15.33 9.28 3.06
CA LYS A 76 14.67 9.56 4.34
C LYS A 76 13.63 10.66 4.15
N LEU A 77 12.45 10.44 4.68
CA LEU A 77 11.35 11.40 4.72
C LEU A 77 11.04 11.72 6.18
N GLY A 78 10.94 12.99 6.50
CA GLY A 78 10.52 13.46 7.82
C GLY A 78 9.09 13.06 8.16
N ASP A 79 8.57 13.60 9.27
CA ASP A 79 7.24 13.30 9.76
C ASP A 79 6.15 13.95 8.91
N GLY A 80 5.03 13.26 8.75
CA GLY A 80 3.85 13.80 8.08
C GLY A 80 3.99 13.99 6.58
N CYS A 81 5.01 13.44 5.94
CA CYS A 81 5.17 13.51 4.49
C CYS A 81 4.05 12.75 3.78
N LYS A 82 3.65 13.27 2.61
CA LYS A 82 2.64 12.65 1.75
C LYS A 82 3.24 12.30 0.40
N LEU A 83 2.93 11.13 -0.10
CA LEU A 83 3.30 10.66 -1.43
C LEU A 83 2.00 10.35 -2.19
N GLY A 84 1.91 10.82 -3.41
CA GLY A 84 0.80 10.52 -4.31
C GLY A 84 0.77 9.07 -4.74
N ASP A 85 -0.12 8.75 -5.66
CA ASP A 85 -0.35 7.38 -6.12
C ASP A 85 0.80 6.87 -6.98
N GLY A 86 1.08 5.56 -6.89
CA GLY A 86 2.07 4.90 -7.72
C GLY A 86 3.52 5.30 -7.47
N CYS A 87 3.82 5.95 -6.36
CA CYS A 87 5.19 6.28 -5.99
C CYS A 87 6.01 5.02 -5.72
N LYS A 88 7.31 5.10 -6.03
CA LYS A 88 8.25 4.01 -5.80
C LYS A 88 9.40 4.47 -4.92
N LEU A 89 9.69 3.71 -3.89
CA LEU A 89 10.81 3.93 -2.97
C LEU A 89 11.76 2.74 -3.12
N GLY A 90 13.05 3.05 -3.23
CA GLY A 90 14.11 2.04 -3.24
C GLY A 90 14.25 1.33 -1.90
N ASP A 91 15.27 0.48 -1.80
CA ASP A 91 15.53 -0.33 -0.61
C ASP A 91 16.01 0.53 0.57
N GLY A 92 15.63 0.14 1.77
CA GLY A 92 16.10 0.77 3.00
C GLY A 92 15.63 2.21 3.21
N CYS A 93 14.61 2.66 2.50
CA CYS A 93 14.02 3.98 2.73
C CYS A 93 13.36 4.07 4.11
N LYS A 94 13.44 5.25 4.72
CA LYS A 94 12.85 5.51 6.04
C LYS A 94 11.84 6.63 5.97
N LEU A 95 10.66 6.39 6.50
CA LEU A 95 9.58 7.37 6.60
C LEU A 95 9.32 7.68 8.07
N GLY A 96 9.24 8.95 8.40
CA GLY A 96 8.89 9.42 9.75
C GLY A 96 7.48 9.04 10.16
N TYR A 97 6.98 9.66 11.22
CA TYR A 97 5.65 9.39 11.78
C TYR A 97 4.54 9.96 10.91
N ARG A 98 3.40 9.26 10.84
CA ARG A 98 2.18 9.74 10.17
C ARG A 98 2.35 10.06 8.68
N CYS A 99 3.35 9.50 8.04
CA CYS A 99 3.45 9.62 6.59
C CYS A 99 2.25 8.93 5.92
N GLU A 100 1.81 9.49 4.80
CA GLU A 100 0.71 8.96 4.01
C GLU A 100 1.20 8.62 2.60
N LEU A 101 0.98 7.40 2.16
CA LEU A 101 1.27 6.94 0.81
C LEU A 101 -0.06 6.71 0.09
N GLY A 102 -0.17 7.23 -1.12
CA GLY A 102 -1.31 6.99 -1.99
C GLY A 102 -1.45 5.53 -2.41
N ASP A 103 -2.32 5.27 -3.37
CA ASP A 103 -2.61 3.93 -3.85
C ASP A 103 -1.47 3.37 -4.71
N VAL A 104 -1.34 2.06 -4.73
CA VAL A 104 -0.39 1.28 -5.55
C VAL A 104 1.08 1.70 -5.45
N CYS A 105 1.47 2.30 -4.33
CA CYS A 105 2.87 2.60 -4.05
C CYS A 105 3.68 1.30 -3.86
N GLU A 106 4.94 1.35 -4.26
CA GLU A 106 5.88 0.23 -4.11
C GLU A 106 7.07 0.66 -3.25
N LEU A 107 7.35 -0.08 -2.20
CA LEU A 107 8.52 0.10 -1.32
C LEU A 107 9.45 -1.09 -1.53
N GLY A 108 10.74 -0.81 -1.68
CA GLY A 108 11.77 -1.83 -1.75
C GLY A 108 11.95 -2.59 -0.43
N ASP A 109 12.98 -3.40 -0.38
CA ASP A 109 13.26 -4.24 0.79
C ASP A 109 13.76 -3.40 1.97
N ARG A 110 13.48 -3.84 3.17
CA ARG A 110 13.98 -3.24 4.43
C ARG A 110 13.63 -1.76 4.61
N CYS A 111 12.53 -1.32 4.04
CA CYS A 111 12.01 0.00 4.33
C CYS A 111 11.43 0.06 5.75
N GLU A 112 11.61 1.21 6.40
CA GLU A 112 11.12 1.45 7.75
C GLU A 112 10.05 2.56 7.71
N LEU A 113 8.87 2.28 8.26
CA LEU A 113 7.78 3.25 8.39
C LEU A 113 7.55 3.57 9.87
N GLY A 114 7.59 4.84 10.23
CA GLY A 114 7.31 5.28 11.58
C GLY A 114 5.89 4.98 12.05
N TYR A 115 5.53 5.42 13.25
CA TYR A 115 4.23 5.17 13.85
C TYR A 115 3.08 5.83 13.07
N ARG A 116 1.94 5.14 12.97
CA ARG A 116 0.69 5.64 12.41
C ARG A 116 0.77 6.07 10.95
N CYS A 117 1.70 5.54 10.19
CA CYS A 117 1.71 5.72 8.75
C CYS A 117 0.48 5.08 8.11
N LYS A 118 0.07 5.63 6.97
CA LYS A 118 -1.05 5.13 6.19
C LYS A 118 -0.59 4.77 4.79
N LEU A 119 -0.97 3.61 4.32
CA LEU A 119 -0.76 3.15 2.96
C LEU A 119 -2.12 3.00 2.28
N GLY A 120 -2.22 3.52 1.08
CA GLY A 120 -3.41 3.40 0.26
C GLY A 120 -3.66 1.98 -0.22
N TYR A 121 -4.47 1.85 -1.23
CA TYR A 121 -4.92 0.60 -1.81
C TYR A 121 -3.79 -0.09 -2.60
N GLY A 122 -3.65 -1.40 -2.48
CA GLY A 122 -2.77 -2.19 -3.35
C GLY A 122 -1.27 -1.89 -3.24
N CYS A 123 -0.83 -1.22 -2.18
CA CYS A 123 0.59 -0.96 -1.96
C CYS A 123 1.36 -2.27 -1.78
N LYS A 124 2.62 -2.26 -2.21
CA LYS A 124 3.53 -3.39 -2.08
C LYS A 124 4.74 -3.00 -1.26
N LEU A 125 5.10 -3.84 -0.31
CA LEU A 125 6.30 -3.72 0.52
C LEU A 125 7.21 -4.91 0.22
N GLY A 126 8.48 -4.63 0.00
CA GLY A 126 9.50 -5.66 -0.17
C GLY A 126 9.76 -6.47 1.10
N ASP A 127 10.78 -7.31 1.05
CA ASP A 127 11.11 -8.20 2.16
C ASP A 127 11.72 -7.44 3.35
N GLY A 128 11.41 -7.87 4.55
CA GLY A 128 12.00 -7.34 5.78
C GLY A 128 11.61 -5.90 6.12
N CYS A 129 10.54 -5.38 5.54
CA CYS A 129 10.05 -4.05 5.90
C CYS A 129 9.52 -4.02 7.34
N GLU A 130 9.73 -2.88 8.03
CA GLU A 130 9.27 -2.68 9.40
C GLU A 130 8.27 -1.52 9.46
N LEU A 131 7.10 -1.76 10.05
CA LEU A 131 6.04 -0.77 10.24
C LEU A 131 5.88 -0.52 11.75
N GLY A 132 5.96 0.75 12.15
CA GLY A 132 5.72 1.15 13.53
C GLY A 132 4.26 0.95 13.95
N ASP A 133 3.97 1.16 15.24
CA ASP A 133 2.66 0.90 15.82
C ASP A 133 1.55 1.75 15.19
N GLY A 134 0.38 1.17 15.10
CA GLY A 134 -0.83 1.82 14.63
C GLY A 134 -0.85 2.18 13.16
N CYS A 135 0.06 1.62 12.36
CA CYS A 135 0.03 1.79 10.91
C CYS A 135 -1.24 1.22 10.30
N LYS A 136 -1.70 1.81 9.21
CA LYS A 136 -2.91 1.38 8.50
C LYS A 136 -2.58 1.07 7.05
N LEU A 137 -2.94 -0.12 6.61
CA LEU A 137 -2.79 -0.58 5.23
C LEU A 137 -4.17 -0.66 4.58
N GLY A 138 -4.30 -0.09 3.40
CA GLY A 138 -5.51 -0.19 2.59
C GLY A 138 -5.77 -1.61 2.10
N TYR A 139 -6.81 -1.79 1.29
CA TYR A 139 -7.15 -3.09 0.72
C TYR A 139 -6.06 -3.62 -0.21
N GLY A 140 -5.87 -4.94 -0.21
CA GLY A 140 -5.03 -5.62 -1.19
C GLY A 140 -3.55 -5.27 -1.12
N CYS A 141 -3.07 -4.71 -0.02
CA CYS A 141 -1.64 -4.49 0.17
C CYS A 141 -0.91 -5.83 0.28
N LYS A 142 0.32 -5.86 -0.23
CA LYS A 142 1.16 -7.05 -0.19
C LYS A 142 2.45 -6.76 0.57
N LEU A 143 2.78 -7.61 1.52
CA LEU A 143 4.00 -7.54 2.31
C LEU A 143 4.89 -8.73 1.95
N GLY A 144 6.16 -8.45 1.70
CA GLY A 144 7.16 -9.48 1.40
C GLY A 144 7.49 -10.36 2.60
N TYR A 145 8.48 -11.19 2.44
CA TYR A 145 8.94 -12.13 3.46
C TYR A 145 9.51 -11.40 4.69
N GLY A 146 9.19 -11.86 5.89
CA GLY A 146 9.79 -11.40 7.12
C GLY A 146 9.51 -9.95 7.50
N CYS A 147 8.45 -9.35 6.98
CA CYS A 147 8.01 -8.02 7.40
C CYS A 147 7.56 -8.02 8.86
N LYS A 148 7.77 -6.91 9.56
CA LYS A 148 7.33 -6.72 10.95
C LYS A 148 6.35 -5.58 11.06
N LEU A 149 5.26 -5.80 11.77
CA LEU A 149 4.25 -4.80 12.07
C LEU A 149 4.20 -4.56 13.58
N GLY A 150 4.33 -3.30 13.99
CA GLY A 150 4.18 -2.91 15.39
C GLY A 150 2.76 -3.11 15.92
N ASP A 151 2.54 -2.78 17.17
CA ASP A 151 1.28 -2.99 17.87
C ASP A 151 0.12 -2.17 17.27
N GLY A 152 -1.06 -2.74 17.28
CA GLY A 152 -2.29 -2.07 16.85
C GLY A 152 -2.34 -1.68 15.37
N CYS A 153 -1.52 -2.28 14.53
CA CYS A 153 -1.61 -2.09 13.08
C CYS A 153 -2.94 -2.61 12.53
N LYS A 154 -3.47 -1.96 11.51
CA LYS A 154 -4.72 -2.36 10.86
C LYS A 154 -4.49 -2.65 9.40
N LEU A 155 -4.89 -3.83 8.96
CA LEU A 155 -4.80 -4.26 7.58
C LEU A 155 -6.18 -4.23 6.94
N GLY A 156 -6.26 -3.69 5.74
CA GLY A 156 -7.48 -3.78 4.92
C GLY A 156 -7.72 -5.20 4.42
N TYR A 157 -8.92 -5.45 3.89
CA TYR A 157 -9.25 -6.75 3.33
C TYR A 157 -8.36 -7.11 2.13
N GLY A 158 -8.10 -8.40 1.96
CA GLY A 158 -7.29 -8.89 0.85
C GLY A 158 -5.80 -8.55 0.96
N CYS A 159 -5.32 -8.07 2.11
CA CYS A 159 -3.90 -7.95 2.33
C CYS A 159 -3.25 -9.33 2.37
N GLU A 160 -2.12 -9.45 1.70
CA GLU A 160 -1.31 -10.65 1.65
C GLU A 160 -0.04 -10.44 2.48
N LEU A 161 0.22 -11.33 3.42
CA LEU A 161 1.43 -11.34 4.24
C LEU A 161 2.36 -12.45 3.72
N GLY A 162 3.60 -12.09 3.41
CA GLY A 162 4.62 -13.08 3.08
C GLY A 162 4.96 -13.99 4.26
N ASP A 163 5.70 -15.04 4.00
CA ASP A 163 6.12 -15.97 5.05
C ASP A 163 6.96 -15.27 6.12
N ARG A 164 6.85 -15.73 7.35
CA ARG A 164 7.57 -15.21 8.53
C ARG A 164 7.32 -13.74 8.88
N CYS A 165 6.22 -13.17 8.41
CA CYS A 165 5.80 -11.87 8.92
C CYS A 165 5.45 -11.95 10.40
N GLU A 166 5.90 -10.95 11.16
CA GLU A 166 5.63 -10.81 12.59
C GLU A 166 4.60 -9.70 12.81
N LEU A 167 3.62 -9.96 13.64
CA LEU A 167 2.56 -9.00 13.97
C LEU A 167 2.66 -8.68 15.47
N GLY A 168 2.71 -7.38 15.79
CA GLY A 168 2.62 -6.90 17.16
C GLY A 168 1.25 -7.15 17.80
N ASP A 169 1.14 -6.84 19.07
CA ASP A 169 -0.09 -7.05 19.84
C ASP A 169 -1.24 -6.17 19.33
N GLY A 170 -2.44 -6.72 19.33
CA GLY A 170 -3.66 -5.99 18.95
C GLY A 170 -3.72 -5.59 17.48
N CYS A 171 -2.93 -6.20 16.60
CA CYS A 171 -3.08 -6.02 15.16
C CYS A 171 -4.43 -6.51 14.67
N ASP A 172 -5.11 -5.68 13.88
CA ASP A 172 -6.39 -6.00 13.26
C ASP A 172 -6.13 -6.51 11.82
N VAL A 173 -6.11 -7.82 11.70
CA VAL A 173 -5.91 -8.49 10.41
C VAL A 173 -7.23 -9.14 10.01
N PRO A 174 -7.86 -8.72 8.90
CA PRO A 174 -9.07 -9.35 8.43
C PRO A 174 -8.85 -10.84 8.21
N LYS A 175 -9.61 -11.65 8.90
CA LYS A 175 -9.56 -13.10 8.74
C LYS A 175 -10.14 -13.42 7.38
N SER A 176 -9.32 -13.91 6.47
CA SER A 176 -9.73 -14.26 5.11
C SER A 176 -9.50 -15.74 4.82
N LEU A 177 -10.26 -16.27 3.88
CA LEU A 177 -10.09 -17.64 3.39
C LEU A 177 -10.21 -17.64 1.87
N PHE A 178 -9.23 -18.24 1.21
CA PHE A 178 -9.24 -18.45 -0.23
C PHE A 178 -9.13 -19.95 -0.51
N ILE A 179 -10.08 -20.45 -1.30
CA ILE A 179 -10.13 -21.87 -1.66
C ILE A 179 -10.11 -21.95 -3.18
N SER A 180 -9.14 -22.68 -3.73
CA SER A 180 -9.16 -23.09 -5.13
C SER A 180 -10.04 -24.33 -5.26
N ALA A 181 -11.30 -24.13 -5.62
CA ALA A 181 -12.25 -25.20 -5.88
C ALA A 181 -12.08 -25.74 -7.31
N SER A 182 -12.75 -26.83 -7.62
CA SER A 182 -12.62 -27.54 -8.90
C SER A 182 -12.93 -26.68 -10.14
N SER A 183 -13.84 -25.73 -10.00
CA SER A 183 -14.28 -24.86 -11.11
C SER A 183 -14.10 -23.38 -10.87
N HIS A 184 -14.16 -22.94 -9.63
CA HIS A 184 -14.13 -21.52 -9.26
C HIS A 184 -13.37 -21.30 -7.98
N THR A 185 -12.76 -20.13 -7.85
CA THR A 185 -12.20 -19.68 -6.58
C THR A 185 -13.33 -19.27 -5.64
N VAL A 186 -13.24 -19.69 -4.39
CA VAL A 186 -14.10 -19.23 -3.28
C VAL A 186 -13.29 -18.30 -2.41
N SER A 187 -13.76 -17.09 -2.25
CA SER A 187 -13.08 -16.05 -1.47
C SER A 187 -13.99 -15.53 -0.36
N TYR A 188 -13.44 -15.45 0.84
CA TYR A 188 -14.07 -14.84 2.01
C TYR A 188 -13.07 -13.91 2.69
N TRP A 189 -13.44 -12.66 2.94
CA TRP A 189 -12.54 -11.63 3.45
C TRP A 189 -12.85 -11.19 4.89
N GLY A 190 -13.57 -11.98 5.66
CA GLY A 190 -13.85 -11.68 7.07
C GLY A 190 -15.13 -10.86 7.31
N GLU A 191 -15.75 -10.31 6.27
CA GLU A 191 -17.11 -9.74 6.30
C GLU A 191 -18.16 -10.82 6.07
N ASP A 192 -19.44 -10.51 6.31
CA ASP A 192 -20.56 -11.43 5.99
C ASP A 192 -20.77 -11.59 4.47
N VAL A 193 -19.69 -11.80 3.71
CA VAL A 193 -19.74 -11.89 2.24
C VAL A 193 -18.80 -12.97 1.73
N ILE A 194 -19.34 -13.86 0.89
CA ILE A 194 -18.58 -14.84 0.13
C ILE A 194 -18.65 -14.50 -1.36
N GLN A 195 -17.54 -14.62 -2.05
CA GLN A 195 -17.49 -14.60 -3.51
C GLN A 195 -17.14 -15.98 -4.04
N ILE A 196 -17.95 -16.50 -4.96
CA ILE A 196 -17.71 -17.74 -5.70
C ILE A 196 -17.69 -17.39 -7.18
N GLY A 197 -16.54 -17.53 -7.82
CA GLY A 197 -16.34 -17.03 -9.19
C GLY A 197 -16.63 -15.53 -9.28
N CYS A 198 -17.59 -15.15 -10.14
CA CYS A 198 -18.02 -13.76 -10.31
C CYS A 198 -19.17 -13.32 -9.39
N LYS A 199 -19.75 -14.23 -8.60
CA LYS A 199 -20.90 -13.93 -7.74
C LYS A 199 -20.47 -13.59 -6.33
N ARG A 200 -20.93 -12.46 -5.84
CA ARG A 200 -20.67 -11.96 -4.49
C ARG A 200 -22.00 -11.78 -3.76
N CYS A 201 -22.20 -12.54 -2.69
CA CYS A 201 -23.41 -12.52 -1.86
C CYS A 201 -23.06 -12.67 -0.39
N THR A 202 -23.96 -12.30 0.51
CA THR A 202 -23.82 -12.58 1.93
C THR A 202 -23.81 -14.07 2.23
N ILE A 203 -23.26 -14.47 3.36
CA ILE A 203 -23.30 -15.88 3.81
C ILE A 203 -24.74 -16.39 3.85
N SER A 204 -25.64 -15.58 4.38
CA SER A 204 -27.07 -15.95 4.50
C SER A 204 -27.76 -16.11 3.13
N GLU A 205 -27.45 -15.26 2.17
CA GLU A 205 -27.96 -15.35 0.81
C GLU A 205 -27.42 -16.60 0.10
N TRP A 206 -26.12 -16.87 0.24
CA TRP A 206 -25.54 -18.10 -0.29
C TRP A 206 -26.20 -19.34 0.32
N GLN A 207 -26.32 -19.42 1.65
CA GLN A 207 -26.97 -20.55 2.30
C GLN A 207 -28.40 -20.79 1.84
N LYS A 208 -29.13 -19.71 1.58
CA LYS A 208 -30.55 -19.79 1.16
C LYS A 208 -30.72 -20.09 -0.33
N HIS A 209 -29.81 -19.59 -1.18
CA HIS A 209 -30.05 -19.55 -2.62
C HIS A 209 -28.97 -20.23 -3.46
N PHE A 210 -27.99 -20.92 -2.87
CA PHE A 210 -26.84 -21.48 -3.59
C PHE A 210 -27.26 -22.39 -4.78
N ARG A 211 -28.31 -23.19 -4.63
CA ARG A 211 -28.81 -24.06 -5.73
C ARG A 211 -29.32 -23.23 -6.90
N LYS A 212 -30.18 -22.26 -6.62
CA LYS A 212 -30.73 -21.38 -7.65
C LYS A 212 -29.64 -20.59 -8.37
N ILE A 213 -28.64 -20.14 -7.63
CA ILE A 213 -27.48 -19.42 -8.20
C ILE A 213 -26.65 -20.37 -9.05
N GLY A 214 -26.33 -21.56 -8.55
CA GLY A 214 -25.55 -22.58 -9.26
C GLY A 214 -26.23 -23.04 -10.55
N GLU A 215 -27.53 -23.30 -10.50
CA GLU A 215 -28.32 -23.64 -11.69
C GLU A 215 -28.29 -22.54 -12.76
N ALA A 216 -28.42 -21.27 -12.33
CA ALA A 216 -28.38 -20.13 -13.25
C ALA A 216 -26.98 -19.92 -13.87
N GLU A 217 -25.91 -20.32 -13.17
CA GLU A 217 -24.53 -20.25 -13.66
C GLU A 217 -24.07 -21.54 -14.37
N GLY A 218 -24.94 -22.53 -14.50
CA GLY A 218 -24.68 -23.78 -15.21
C GLY A 218 -23.78 -24.77 -14.46
N TYR A 219 -23.80 -24.74 -13.13
CA TYR A 219 -23.01 -25.67 -12.30
C TYR A 219 -23.59 -27.08 -12.33
N SER A 220 -22.71 -28.09 -12.37
CA SER A 220 -23.15 -29.46 -12.20
C SER A 220 -23.62 -29.74 -10.76
N PRO A 221 -24.40 -30.80 -10.53
CA PRO A 221 -24.79 -31.21 -9.17
C PRO A 221 -23.60 -31.39 -8.22
N GLU A 222 -22.50 -31.95 -8.71
CA GLU A 222 -21.27 -32.16 -7.95
C GLU A 222 -20.60 -30.81 -7.57
N GLN A 223 -20.56 -29.88 -8.51
CA GLN A 223 -20.03 -28.52 -8.26
C GLN A 223 -20.90 -27.77 -7.26
N MET A 224 -22.22 -27.95 -7.30
CA MET A 224 -23.13 -27.34 -6.33
C MET A 224 -22.92 -27.89 -4.92
N GLU A 225 -22.72 -29.21 -4.76
CA GLU A 225 -22.44 -29.78 -3.44
C GLU A 225 -21.05 -29.39 -2.91
N GLU A 226 -20.05 -29.29 -3.78
CA GLU A 226 -18.73 -28.76 -3.44
C GLU A 226 -18.83 -27.31 -2.92
N CYS A 227 -19.49 -26.43 -3.66
CA CYS A 227 -19.71 -25.03 -3.25
C CYS A 227 -20.47 -24.93 -1.94
N LYS A 228 -21.49 -25.79 -1.75
CA LYS A 228 -22.22 -25.85 -0.48
C LYS A 228 -21.31 -26.18 0.70
N GLY A 229 -20.42 -27.14 0.54
CA GLY A 229 -19.42 -27.50 1.57
C GLY A 229 -18.57 -26.29 1.98
N TYR A 230 -18.11 -25.49 1.02
CA TYR A 230 -17.33 -24.30 1.30
C TYR A 230 -18.16 -23.18 1.95
N ILE A 231 -19.39 -22.97 1.52
CA ILE A 231 -20.31 -22.01 2.15
C ILE A 231 -20.56 -22.36 3.61
N ASP A 232 -20.83 -23.63 3.90
CA ASP A 232 -21.08 -24.11 5.25
C ASP A 232 -19.82 -24.00 6.14
N LEU A 233 -18.65 -24.34 5.61
CA LEU A 233 -17.36 -24.15 6.28
C LEU A 233 -17.14 -22.67 6.65
N ILE A 234 -17.26 -21.78 5.68
CA ILE A 234 -17.07 -20.34 5.89
C ILE A 234 -18.09 -19.80 6.89
N ALA A 235 -19.34 -20.22 6.81
CA ALA A 235 -20.38 -19.81 7.76
C ALA A 235 -20.05 -20.24 9.21
N ALA A 236 -19.51 -21.45 9.38
CA ALA A 236 -19.07 -21.93 10.69
C ALA A 236 -17.86 -21.13 11.23
N MET A 237 -16.88 -20.87 10.36
CA MET A 237 -15.71 -20.06 10.69
C MET A 237 -16.09 -18.62 11.03
N HIS A 238 -16.96 -17.99 10.23
CA HIS A 238 -17.44 -16.63 10.47
C HIS A 238 -18.05 -16.47 11.86
N LYS A 239 -18.92 -17.41 12.28
CA LYS A 239 -19.50 -17.42 13.63
C LYS A 239 -18.44 -17.51 14.73
N THR A 240 -17.44 -18.35 14.54
CA THR A 240 -16.35 -18.52 15.50
C THR A 240 -15.48 -17.24 15.58
N TRP A 241 -15.24 -16.61 14.45
CA TRP A 241 -14.40 -15.41 14.37
C TRP A 241 -15.11 -14.15 14.85
N ALA A 242 -16.44 -14.08 14.77
CA ALA A 242 -17.25 -12.97 15.29
C ALA A 242 -17.34 -12.95 16.82
N LEU A 243 -16.89 -14.00 17.51
CA LEU A 243 -16.92 -14.12 18.96
C LEU A 243 -15.63 -13.69 19.66
N HIS A 244 -14.61 -13.30 18.88
CA HIS A 244 -13.29 -12.85 19.34
C HIS A 244 -12.87 -11.56 18.62
#